data_8668483f0ac6bd0a0d41d9be2dd1f011
#
_entry.id   8668483f0ac6bd0a0d41d9be2dd1f011
#
_cell.length_a   1.000
_cell.length_b   1.000
_cell.length_c   1.000
_cell.angle_alpha   90.00
_cell.angle_beta   90.00
_cell.angle_gamma   90.00
#
_symmetry.space_group_name_H-M   'P 1'
#
loop_
_entity.id
_entity.type
_entity.pdbx_description
1 polymer ?
#
loop_
_entity_poly.entity_id
_entity_poly.type
_entity_poly.pdbx_seq_one_letter_code
_entity_poly.pdbx_strand_id
1 'polypeptide(L)'
;MIGKELRGWRPSGLVRYLFGPERSGLAHEDPRVVASWDGDPGGLQPAKTGPGEFDFDLDPLIAHLEEPAREAGLPVNNPSVGAKLFGQHGPVWHTPLRAAPDDRVLSDGEWREIAEHVMAHVGIAEPGDAGAPRWIAVRHDDESIHLVAMLVRQDTGKRVHPKFSKRRLREACQQVEQRYGITATASADRTAAARASRGETEKAERQQTEPTRYELAERVARCAATADSESAFLEGLQRAGLQVRTRTDEDGAVTGYAVASPSPRQTAADGGPVWYAGRRLSPDLSWPQLQARWSTSSASTRSATASTSSAGSGSSASSGSSAGAVSRPGSTTAAERAAVVDQSRAAVEHARTALRNGSEEPAGIAHATADVLRATGAVSEPRRQGPWSETARRFDRASRASAWREQQLGAAARELRVAAWAMGALDALGGRSHEERGSLAALVAATSSLLLELAAWHAAAQRSQQAQAAHAAAAAVPSTARGGPAPSPTQEGPGRGPQQAARPGPWPGPRPPRPR
;
A
#
# COMPACT_ATOMS: atom_id res chain seq x y z
N MET A 1 -10.00 -5.23 9.58
CA MET A 1 -10.10 -6.72 9.68
C MET A 1 -9.20 -7.40 8.67
N ILE A 2 -8.50 -8.46 9.05
CA ILE A 2 -7.59 -9.20 8.17
C ILE A 2 -8.12 -10.61 7.99
N GLY A 3 -8.30 -11.03 6.71
CA GLY A 3 -8.65 -12.39 6.34
C GLY A 3 -7.54 -13.04 5.51
N LYS A 4 -7.23 -14.31 5.75
CA LYS A 4 -6.22 -15.08 5.02
C LYS A 4 -6.81 -16.39 4.51
N GLU A 5 -6.92 -16.54 3.19
CA GLU A 5 -7.38 -17.78 2.58
C GLU A 5 -6.31 -18.88 2.60
N LEU A 6 -6.68 -20.02 3.13
CA LEU A 6 -5.89 -21.26 3.17
C LEU A 6 -6.69 -22.40 2.51
N ARG A 7 -6.00 -23.40 1.97
CA ARG A 7 -6.60 -24.58 1.34
C ARG A 7 -5.96 -25.84 1.89
N GLY A 8 -6.77 -26.86 2.12
CA GLY A 8 -6.29 -28.12 2.68
C GLY A 8 -7.13 -29.32 2.26
N TRP A 9 -6.71 -30.49 2.74
CA TRP A 9 -7.39 -31.77 2.51
C TRP A 9 -8.05 -32.36 3.77
N ARG A 10 -7.59 -31.93 4.96
CA ARG A 10 -7.92 -32.59 6.23
C ARG A 10 -8.80 -31.68 7.11
N PRO A 11 -10.13 -31.75 7.02
CA PRO A 11 -11.01 -30.99 7.90
C PRO A 11 -10.86 -31.44 9.36
N SER A 12 -10.71 -32.77 9.61
CA SER A 12 -10.50 -33.30 10.94
C SER A 12 -9.28 -32.74 11.66
N GLY A 13 -8.16 -32.56 10.95
CA GLY A 13 -6.96 -31.96 11.52
C GLY A 13 -7.15 -30.49 11.88
N LEU A 14 -7.92 -29.78 11.06
CA LEU A 14 -8.23 -28.36 11.30
C LEU A 14 -9.20 -28.19 12.48
N VAL A 15 -10.29 -28.97 12.54
CA VAL A 15 -11.25 -28.91 13.66
C VAL A 15 -10.55 -29.25 14.98
N ARG A 16 -9.72 -30.30 15.02
CA ARG A 16 -8.93 -30.64 16.22
C ARG A 16 -7.92 -29.58 16.62
N TYR A 17 -7.41 -28.80 15.67
CA TYR A 17 -6.56 -27.63 15.97
C TYR A 17 -7.37 -26.51 16.60
N LEU A 18 -8.55 -26.18 16.05
CA LEU A 18 -9.37 -25.05 16.50
C LEU A 18 -10.01 -25.27 17.89
N PHE A 19 -10.28 -26.51 18.26
CA PHE A 19 -10.83 -26.89 19.56
C PHE A 19 -9.80 -27.46 20.53
N GLY A 20 -8.53 -27.51 20.15
CA GLY A 20 -7.45 -28.06 20.98
C GLY A 20 -6.61 -26.96 21.63
N PRO A 21 -5.71 -27.36 22.54
CA PRO A 21 -4.79 -26.44 23.18
C PRO A 21 -3.82 -25.85 22.17
N GLU A 22 -3.35 -24.68 22.49
CA GLU A 22 -2.44 -23.90 21.65
C GLU A 22 -1.16 -24.66 21.27
N ARG A 23 -0.73 -24.48 20.01
CA ARG A 23 0.56 -25.04 19.50
C ARG A 23 1.54 -23.98 18.97
N SER A 24 1.18 -22.70 18.95
CA SER A 24 1.95 -21.66 18.25
C SER A 24 1.96 -20.27 18.91
N GLY A 25 1.74 -20.16 20.22
CA GLY A 25 1.85 -18.91 20.99
C GLY A 25 0.61 -18.00 20.92
N LEU A 26 -0.54 -18.52 20.46
CA LEU A 26 -1.84 -17.84 20.51
C LEU A 26 -2.76 -18.63 21.47
N ALA A 27 -3.14 -18.03 22.60
CA ALA A 27 -4.06 -18.67 23.54
C ALA A 27 -5.40 -18.97 22.85
N HIS A 28 -5.85 -20.22 22.95
CA HIS A 28 -7.22 -20.58 22.60
C HIS A 28 -8.05 -20.54 23.89
N GLU A 29 -9.08 -19.72 23.91
CA GLU A 29 -9.98 -19.55 25.05
C GLU A 29 -11.40 -19.84 24.61
N ASP A 30 -12.10 -20.71 25.35
CA ASP A 30 -13.51 -21.05 25.15
C ASP A 30 -13.88 -21.30 23.66
N PRO A 31 -13.28 -22.32 23.00
CA PRO A 31 -13.54 -22.59 21.61
C PRO A 31 -14.97 -23.07 21.38
N ARG A 32 -15.70 -22.41 20.47
CA ARG A 32 -17.12 -22.66 20.20
C ARG A 32 -17.52 -22.35 18.77
N VAL A 33 -18.54 -23.02 18.26
CA VAL A 33 -19.15 -22.72 16.96
C VAL A 33 -20.09 -21.51 17.13
N VAL A 34 -19.87 -20.44 16.38
CA VAL A 34 -20.69 -19.22 16.44
C VAL A 34 -21.59 -19.03 15.22
N ALA A 35 -21.33 -19.75 14.12
CA ALA A 35 -22.18 -19.78 12.92
C ALA A 35 -22.00 -21.11 12.18
N SER A 36 -23.02 -21.50 11.41
CA SER A 36 -23.04 -22.73 10.63
C SER A 36 -23.90 -22.60 9.37
N TRP A 37 -23.70 -23.54 8.44
CA TRP A 37 -24.40 -23.57 7.15
C TRP A 37 -25.92 -23.78 7.26
N ASP A 38 -26.39 -24.42 8.33
CA ASP A 38 -27.79 -24.72 8.62
C ASP A 38 -28.48 -23.68 9.51
N GLY A 39 -27.72 -22.68 9.97
CA GLY A 39 -28.21 -21.61 10.84
C GLY A 39 -28.35 -22.01 12.32
N ASP A 40 -28.04 -23.28 12.68
CA ASP A 40 -28.06 -23.78 14.05
C ASP A 40 -26.66 -24.12 14.58
N PRO A 41 -25.82 -23.15 14.94
CA PRO A 41 -24.52 -23.41 15.52
C PRO A 41 -24.60 -24.12 16.88
N GLY A 42 -25.74 -24.02 17.57
CA GLY A 42 -25.98 -24.71 18.85
C GLY A 42 -26.00 -26.23 18.69
N GLY A 43 -26.68 -26.71 17.66
CA GLY A 43 -26.74 -28.14 17.34
C GLY A 43 -25.41 -28.76 16.89
N LEU A 44 -24.44 -27.90 16.52
CA LEU A 44 -23.10 -28.32 16.09
C LEU A 44 -22.03 -28.11 17.16
N GLN A 45 -22.39 -27.67 18.38
CA GLN A 45 -21.41 -27.56 19.46
C GLN A 45 -20.90 -28.95 19.86
N PRO A 46 -19.56 -29.15 19.90
CA PRO A 46 -19.00 -30.39 20.39
C PRO A 46 -19.34 -30.61 21.87
N ALA A 47 -19.77 -31.82 22.23
CA ALA A 47 -20.05 -32.17 23.60
C ALA A 47 -18.76 -32.23 24.43
N LYS A 48 -18.82 -31.75 25.68
CA LYS A 48 -17.72 -31.94 26.63
C LYS A 48 -17.61 -33.38 27.05
N THR A 49 -16.41 -33.96 27.04
CA THR A 49 -16.09 -35.31 27.44
C THR A 49 -15.43 -35.40 28.79
N GLY A 50 -14.98 -34.26 29.35
CA GLY A 50 -14.27 -34.18 30.62
C GLY A 50 -14.26 -32.75 31.18
N PRO A 51 -13.62 -32.58 32.34
CA PRO A 51 -13.52 -31.27 33.01
C PRO A 51 -12.50 -30.32 32.39
N GLY A 52 -11.64 -30.79 31.48
CA GLY A 52 -10.62 -29.98 30.83
C GLY A 52 -11.23 -28.99 29.82
N GLU A 53 -10.58 -27.88 29.66
CA GLU A 53 -11.04 -26.82 28.76
C GLU A 53 -11.18 -27.30 27.32
N PHE A 54 -10.33 -28.21 26.88
CA PHE A 54 -10.27 -28.73 25.51
C PHE A 54 -10.77 -30.18 25.39
N ASP A 55 -11.46 -30.72 26.40
CA ASP A 55 -12.02 -32.04 26.40
C ASP A 55 -13.37 -32.06 25.64
N PHE A 56 -13.31 -32.20 24.31
CA PHE A 56 -14.47 -32.23 23.43
C PHE A 56 -14.55 -33.51 22.63
N ASP A 57 -15.77 -34.02 22.41
CA ASP A 57 -16.07 -34.98 21.36
C ASP A 57 -16.23 -34.23 20.02
N LEU A 58 -15.20 -34.26 19.20
CA LEU A 58 -15.17 -33.58 17.91
C LEU A 58 -15.62 -34.46 16.73
N ASP A 59 -15.79 -35.75 16.94
CA ASP A 59 -16.08 -36.72 15.86
C ASP A 59 -17.42 -36.47 15.17
N PRO A 60 -18.53 -36.12 15.86
CA PRO A 60 -19.78 -35.76 15.21
C PRO A 60 -19.66 -34.53 14.30
N LEU A 61 -19.02 -33.47 14.78
CA LEU A 61 -18.81 -32.23 14.00
C LEU A 61 -17.94 -32.50 12.76
N ILE A 62 -16.88 -33.27 12.92
CA ILE A 62 -15.99 -33.67 11.81
C ILE A 62 -16.77 -34.48 10.78
N ALA A 63 -17.55 -35.47 11.23
CA ALA A 63 -18.39 -36.31 10.36
C ALA A 63 -19.37 -35.47 9.54
N HIS A 64 -20.08 -34.54 10.18
CA HIS A 64 -20.99 -33.62 9.50
C HIS A 64 -20.28 -32.77 8.42
N LEU A 65 -19.10 -32.23 8.70
CA LEU A 65 -18.35 -31.46 7.71
C LEU A 65 -17.84 -32.33 6.53
N GLU A 66 -17.43 -33.56 6.80
CA GLU A 66 -16.82 -34.44 5.79
C GLU A 66 -17.85 -35.16 4.90
N GLU A 67 -19.09 -35.31 5.36
CA GLU A 67 -20.12 -36.10 4.69
C GLU A 67 -20.30 -35.76 3.21
N PRO A 68 -20.49 -34.49 2.77
CA PRO A 68 -20.67 -34.18 1.34
C PRO A 68 -19.47 -34.58 0.48
N ALA A 69 -18.25 -34.49 1.03
CA ALA A 69 -17.06 -34.91 0.31
C ALA A 69 -16.92 -36.42 0.21
N ARG A 70 -17.30 -37.16 1.28
CA ARG A 70 -17.31 -38.61 1.30
C ARG A 70 -18.36 -39.20 0.33
N GLU A 71 -19.55 -38.62 0.31
CA GLU A 71 -20.62 -38.99 -0.62
C GLU A 71 -20.22 -38.73 -2.08
N ALA A 72 -19.49 -37.65 -2.33
CA ALA A 72 -18.92 -37.30 -3.64
C ALA A 72 -17.68 -38.15 -4.01
N GLY A 73 -17.25 -39.09 -3.17
CA GLY A 73 -16.06 -39.93 -3.41
C GLY A 73 -14.73 -39.16 -3.35
N LEU A 74 -14.70 -37.99 -2.70
CA LEU A 74 -13.50 -37.19 -2.55
C LEU A 74 -12.71 -37.60 -1.29
N PRO A 75 -11.36 -37.61 -1.36
CA PRO A 75 -10.56 -37.89 -0.19
C PRO A 75 -10.66 -36.72 0.82
N VAL A 76 -10.77 -37.10 2.11
CA VAL A 76 -10.73 -36.18 3.25
C VAL A 76 -9.36 -36.17 3.96
N ASN A 77 -8.34 -36.71 3.31
CA ASN A 77 -6.95 -36.73 3.72
C ASN A 77 -6.05 -36.34 2.55
N ASN A 78 -4.81 -35.94 2.84
CA ASN A 78 -3.84 -35.63 1.80
C ASN A 78 -3.65 -36.83 0.86
N PRO A 79 -3.79 -36.62 -0.46
CA PRO A 79 -3.50 -37.65 -1.44
C PRO A 79 -2.05 -38.12 -1.36
N SER A 80 -1.83 -39.44 -1.50
CA SER A 80 -0.50 -40.03 -1.54
C SER A 80 0.29 -39.54 -2.76
N VAL A 81 1.62 -39.58 -2.67
CA VAL A 81 2.52 -39.31 -3.81
C VAL A 81 2.17 -40.26 -4.95
N GLY A 82 1.99 -39.73 -6.15
CA GLY A 82 1.57 -40.48 -7.33
C GLY A 82 0.05 -40.61 -7.53
N ALA A 83 -0.78 -40.25 -6.56
CA ALA A 83 -2.22 -40.19 -6.76
C ALA A 83 -2.63 -39.08 -7.73
N LYS A 84 -3.72 -39.29 -8.51
CA LYS A 84 -4.24 -38.30 -9.50
C LYS A 84 -4.45 -36.88 -8.93
N LEU A 85 -4.77 -36.78 -7.64
CA LEU A 85 -5.05 -35.50 -6.97
C LEU A 85 -3.84 -34.95 -6.20
N PHE A 86 -2.68 -35.62 -6.26
CA PHE A 86 -1.47 -35.16 -5.59
C PHE A 86 -1.03 -33.79 -6.15
N GLY A 87 -0.67 -32.88 -5.26
CA GLY A 87 -0.29 -31.51 -5.63
C GLY A 87 -1.45 -30.56 -5.92
N GLN A 88 -2.70 -31.05 -5.94
CA GLN A 88 -3.88 -30.19 -6.09
C GLN A 88 -4.34 -29.62 -4.73
N HIS A 89 -5.06 -28.51 -4.78
CA HIS A 89 -5.71 -27.97 -3.59
C HIS A 89 -6.89 -28.85 -3.17
N GLY A 90 -6.96 -29.18 -1.88
CA GLY A 90 -8.06 -29.93 -1.30
C GLY A 90 -9.39 -29.17 -1.26
N PRO A 91 -10.48 -29.87 -0.88
CA PRO A 91 -11.82 -29.28 -0.76
C PRO A 91 -11.98 -28.40 0.50
N VAL A 92 -11.06 -28.44 1.45
CA VAL A 92 -11.14 -27.60 2.65
C VAL A 92 -10.71 -26.18 2.34
N TRP A 93 -11.63 -25.25 2.60
CA TRP A 93 -11.36 -23.81 2.61
C TRP A 93 -11.33 -23.33 4.06
N HIS A 94 -10.27 -22.64 4.43
CA HIS A 94 -10.07 -22.13 5.77
C HIS A 94 -9.66 -20.67 5.72
N THR A 95 -10.32 -19.84 6.51
CA THR A 95 -10.01 -18.42 6.60
C THR A 95 -10.12 -17.94 8.04
N PRO A 96 -9.01 -17.67 8.72
CA PRO A 96 -9.03 -16.85 9.92
C PRO A 96 -9.41 -15.41 9.54
N LEU A 97 -10.34 -14.83 10.31
CA LEU A 97 -10.72 -13.43 10.28
C LEU A 97 -10.35 -12.82 11.62
N ARG A 98 -9.55 -11.74 11.62
CA ARG A 98 -9.11 -11.08 12.84
C ARG A 98 -9.36 -9.58 12.77
N ALA A 99 -9.96 -9.01 13.81
CA ALA A 99 -10.05 -7.57 14.07
C ALA A 99 -8.70 -7.03 14.55
N ALA A 100 -8.53 -5.72 14.66
CA ALA A 100 -7.33 -5.16 15.26
C ALA A 100 -7.40 -5.29 16.80
N PRO A 101 -6.26 -5.41 17.50
CA PRO A 101 -6.25 -5.55 18.95
C PRO A 101 -6.90 -4.37 19.70
N ASP A 102 -6.89 -3.19 19.11
CA ASP A 102 -7.48 -1.98 19.68
C ASP A 102 -8.96 -1.79 19.29
N ASP A 103 -9.53 -2.70 18.50
CA ASP A 103 -10.95 -2.67 18.16
C ASP A 103 -11.78 -3.14 19.36
N ARG A 104 -13.04 -2.71 19.39
CA ARG A 104 -13.99 -3.26 20.38
C ARG A 104 -14.19 -4.77 20.17
N VAL A 105 -14.42 -5.49 21.24
CA VAL A 105 -14.78 -6.90 21.18
C VAL A 105 -16.13 -7.04 20.45
N LEU A 106 -16.17 -7.89 19.43
CA LEU A 106 -17.37 -8.24 18.69
C LEU A 106 -18.10 -9.39 19.40
N SER A 107 -19.43 -9.30 19.52
CA SER A 107 -20.25 -10.36 20.08
C SER A 107 -20.34 -11.57 19.15
N ASP A 108 -20.73 -12.75 19.68
CA ASP A 108 -20.95 -13.94 18.87
C ASP A 108 -22.01 -13.74 17.78
N GLY A 109 -23.05 -12.95 18.08
CA GLY A 109 -24.06 -12.57 17.09
C GLY A 109 -23.49 -11.71 15.94
N GLU A 110 -22.60 -10.76 16.24
CA GLU A 110 -21.92 -9.98 15.22
C GLU A 110 -20.96 -10.83 14.41
N TRP A 111 -20.21 -11.72 15.05
CA TRP A 111 -19.35 -12.67 14.37
C TRP A 111 -20.13 -13.63 13.46
N ARG A 112 -21.35 -14.05 13.86
CA ARG A 112 -22.26 -14.82 13.00
C ARG A 112 -22.63 -14.04 11.75
N GLU A 113 -23.12 -12.81 11.89
CA GLU A 113 -23.47 -11.97 10.74
C GLU A 113 -22.26 -11.74 9.81
N ILE A 114 -21.07 -11.54 10.37
CA ILE A 114 -19.82 -11.38 9.61
C ILE A 114 -19.49 -12.67 8.85
N ALA A 115 -19.60 -13.83 9.49
CA ALA A 115 -19.33 -15.12 8.88
C ALA A 115 -20.25 -15.38 7.67
N GLU A 116 -21.55 -15.22 7.86
CA GLU A 116 -22.58 -15.36 6.81
C GLU A 116 -22.31 -14.40 5.64
N HIS A 117 -22.03 -13.13 5.94
CA HIS A 117 -21.70 -12.14 4.93
C HIS A 117 -20.45 -12.53 4.12
N VAL A 118 -19.38 -12.97 4.78
CA VAL A 118 -18.14 -13.38 4.11
C VAL A 118 -18.37 -14.59 3.23
N MET A 119 -19.11 -15.61 3.72
CA MET A 119 -19.41 -16.81 2.97
C MET A 119 -20.19 -16.52 1.69
N ALA A 120 -21.21 -15.65 1.78
CA ALA A 120 -21.99 -15.18 0.65
C ALA A 120 -21.13 -14.34 -0.34
N HIS A 121 -20.41 -13.36 0.17
CA HIS A 121 -19.64 -12.42 -0.67
C HIS A 121 -18.48 -13.13 -1.41
N VAL A 122 -17.85 -14.12 -0.78
CA VAL A 122 -16.81 -14.96 -1.41
C VAL A 122 -17.42 -15.90 -2.47
N GLY A 123 -18.72 -16.18 -2.40
CA GLY A 123 -19.46 -17.04 -3.31
C GLY A 123 -19.30 -18.53 -2.97
N ILE A 124 -19.27 -18.86 -1.67
CA ILE A 124 -19.25 -20.24 -1.16
C ILE A 124 -20.64 -20.67 -0.73
N ALA A 125 -21.36 -19.84 0.03
CA ALA A 125 -22.70 -20.14 0.50
C ALA A 125 -23.54 -18.85 0.48
N GLU A 126 -24.47 -18.75 -0.46
CA GLU A 126 -25.40 -17.62 -0.53
C GLU A 126 -26.57 -17.84 0.45
N PRO A 127 -27.16 -16.78 1.01
CA PRO A 127 -28.32 -16.92 1.90
C PRO A 127 -29.46 -17.65 1.21
N GLY A 128 -30.00 -18.68 1.87
CA GLY A 128 -31.11 -19.49 1.34
C GLY A 128 -30.71 -20.60 0.36
N ASP A 129 -29.45 -20.77 0.03
CA ASP A 129 -28.98 -21.91 -0.79
C ASP A 129 -28.81 -23.17 0.09
N ALA A 130 -29.86 -23.97 0.19
CA ALA A 130 -29.84 -25.23 0.96
C ALA A 130 -28.86 -26.27 0.41
N GLY A 131 -28.45 -26.16 -0.86
CA GLY A 131 -27.44 -27.04 -1.49
C GLY A 131 -26.01 -26.54 -1.34
N ALA A 132 -25.79 -25.39 -0.67
CA ALA A 132 -24.47 -24.81 -0.48
C ALA A 132 -23.50 -25.76 0.26
N PRO A 133 -22.18 -25.55 0.09
CA PRO A 133 -21.17 -26.22 0.91
C PRO A 133 -21.41 -26.09 2.40
N ARG A 134 -21.18 -27.14 3.16
CA ARG A 134 -21.19 -27.08 4.63
C ARG A 134 -20.01 -26.26 5.13
N TRP A 135 -20.29 -25.38 6.08
CA TRP A 135 -19.29 -24.51 6.69
C TRP A 135 -19.63 -24.21 8.16
N ILE A 136 -18.62 -23.90 8.93
CA ILE A 136 -18.74 -23.41 10.31
C ILE A 136 -17.85 -22.21 10.53
N ALA A 137 -18.21 -21.40 11.53
CA ALA A 137 -17.36 -20.38 12.11
C ALA A 137 -17.03 -20.78 13.55
N VAL A 138 -15.76 -20.95 13.86
CA VAL A 138 -15.26 -21.26 15.21
C VAL A 138 -14.61 -20.02 15.79
N ARG A 139 -15.04 -19.62 16.99
CA ARG A 139 -14.40 -18.59 17.80
C ARG A 139 -13.60 -19.24 18.91
N HIS A 140 -12.39 -18.77 19.17
CA HIS A 140 -11.52 -19.26 20.24
C HIS A 140 -10.69 -18.14 20.89
N ASP A 141 -10.99 -16.88 20.58
CA ASP A 141 -10.47 -15.68 21.23
C ASP A 141 -11.44 -14.50 21.02
N ASP A 142 -11.14 -13.34 21.63
CA ASP A 142 -12.00 -12.16 21.53
C ASP A 142 -11.89 -11.42 20.21
N GLU A 143 -10.79 -11.57 19.50
CA GLU A 143 -10.44 -10.76 18.32
C GLU A 143 -10.68 -11.48 17.00
N SER A 144 -10.91 -12.83 17.01
CA SER A 144 -10.93 -13.60 15.77
C SER A 144 -11.96 -14.73 15.73
N ILE A 145 -12.32 -15.09 14.49
CA ILE A 145 -13.02 -16.34 14.17
C ILE A 145 -12.30 -17.07 13.05
N HIS A 146 -12.53 -18.38 12.97
CA HIS A 146 -12.05 -19.22 11.89
C HIS A 146 -13.22 -19.76 11.07
N LEU A 147 -13.31 -19.38 9.79
CA LEU A 147 -14.24 -19.97 8.84
C LEU A 147 -13.65 -21.25 8.25
N VAL A 148 -14.40 -22.34 8.31
CA VAL A 148 -14.04 -23.64 7.74
C VAL A 148 -15.16 -24.08 6.82
N ALA A 149 -14.88 -24.38 5.55
CA ALA A 149 -15.87 -24.90 4.61
C ALA A 149 -15.34 -26.10 3.84
N MET A 150 -16.24 -27.06 3.59
CA MET A 150 -16.02 -28.13 2.62
C MET A 150 -16.59 -27.70 1.29
N LEU A 151 -15.73 -27.36 0.33
CA LEU A 151 -16.12 -26.84 -0.98
C LEU A 151 -16.74 -27.91 -1.89
N VAL A 152 -17.77 -28.55 -1.40
CA VAL A 152 -18.58 -29.56 -2.11
C VAL A 152 -20.03 -29.21 -1.86
N ARG A 153 -20.81 -29.06 -2.92
CA ARG A 153 -22.26 -28.82 -2.81
C ARG A 153 -22.97 -30.06 -2.29
N GLN A 154 -23.92 -29.86 -1.37
CA GLN A 154 -24.70 -30.90 -0.76
C GLN A 154 -25.70 -31.56 -1.74
N ASP A 155 -26.23 -30.76 -2.68
CA ASP A 155 -27.25 -31.18 -3.64
C ASP A 155 -26.69 -31.96 -4.84
N THR A 156 -25.47 -31.67 -5.26
CA THR A 156 -24.90 -32.19 -6.52
C THR A 156 -23.59 -32.96 -6.34
N GLY A 157 -22.98 -32.91 -5.15
CA GLY A 157 -21.65 -33.47 -4.91
C GLY A 157 -20.53 -32.77 -5.70
N LYS A 158 -20.82 -31.68 -6.41
CA LYS A 158 -19.83 -30.99 -7.24
C LYS A 158 -18.94 -30.07 -6.39
N ARG A 159 -17.65 -30.04 -6.73
CA ARG A 159 -16.71 -29.12 -6.10
C ARG A 159 -17.01 -27.66 -6.47
N VAL A 160 -17.00 -26.79 -5.47
CA VAL A 160 -17.10 -25.34 -5.63
C VAL A 160 -15.69 -24.75 -5.77
N HIS A 161 -15.53 -23.89 -6.76
CA HIS A 161 -14.30 -23.14 -7.01
C HIS A 161 -14.61 -21.64 -7.00
N PRO A 162 -14.64 -20.99 -5.84
CA PRO A 162 -15.00 -19.57 -5.75
C PRO A 162 -13.99 -18.72 -6.53
N LYS A 163 -14.48 -18.04 -7.57
CA LYS A 163 -13.67 -17.20 -8.43
C LYS A 163 -13.28 -15.91 -7.70
N PHE A 164 -12.00 -15.53 -7.81
CA PHE A 164 -11.48 -14.31 -7.17
C PHE A 164 -11.69 -14.26 -5.64
N SER A 165 -11.72 -15.41 -4.97
CA SER A 165 -12.02 -15.54 -3.54
C SER A 165 -11.19 -14.62 -2.66
N LYS A 166 -9.88 -14.50 -2.88
CA LYS A 166 -8.99 -13.60 -2.12
C LYS A 166 -9.37 -12.13 -2.24
N ARG A 167 -9.79 -11.68 -3.44
CA ARG A 167 -10.23 -10.30 -3.66
C ARG A 167 -11.59 -10.07 -2.98
N ARG A 168 -12.54 -10.98 -3.19
CA ARG A 168 -13.87 -10.91 -2.57
C ARG A 168 -13.79 -10.97 -1.05
N LEU A 169 -12.93 -11.83 -0.49
CA LEU A 169 -12.66 -11.87 0.94
C LEU A 169 -12.20 -10.52 1.47
N ARG A 170 -11.29 -9.86 0.74
CA ARG A 170 -10.81 -8.54 1.14
C ARG A 170 -11.91 -7.47 1.04
N GLU A 171 -12.73 -7.51 -0.02
CA GLU A 171 -13.89 -6.62 -0.19
C GLU A 171 -14.92 -6.83 0.94
N ALA A 172 -15.21 -8.09 1.32
CA ALA A 172 -16.06 -8.40 2.45
C ALA A 172 -15.51 -7.83 3.77
N CYS A 173 -14.21 -8.04 4.06
CA CYS A 173 -13.57 -7.46 5.24
C CYS A 173 -13.71 -5.93 5.29
N GLN A 174 -13.58 -5.23 4.16
CA GLN A 174 -13.74 -3.77 4.10
C GLN A 174 -15.18 -3.34 4.40
N GLN A 175 -16.17 -4.08 3.90
CA GLN A 175 -17.58 -3.82 4.20
C GLN A 175 -17.88 -4.03 5.70
N VAL A 176 -17.29 -5.07 6.31
CA VAL A 176 -17.36 -5.33 7.75
C VAL A 176 -16.74 -4.18 8.54
N GLU A 177 -15.53 -3.73 8.15
CA GLU A 177 -14.85 -2.60 8.80
C GLU A 177 -15.72 -1.34 8.84
N GLN A 178 -16.37 -1.03 7.71
CA GLN A 178 -17.30 0.12 7.62
C GLN A 178 -18.57 -0.07 8.45
N ARG A 179 -19.16 -1.27 8.39
CA ARG A 179 -20.44 -1.56 9.05
C ARG A 179 -20.32 -1.53 10.56
N TYR A 180 -19.25 -2.09 11.11
CA TYR A 180 -19.06 -2.23 12.55
C TYR A 180 -18.18 -1.14 13.17
N GLY A 181 -17.69 -0.17 12.36
CA GLY A 181 -16.86 0.94 12.81
C GLY A 181 -15.52 0.49 13.39
N ILE A 182 -14.98 -0.64 12.92
CA ILE A 182 -13.70 -1.16 13.37
C ILE A 182 -12.56 -0.67 12.47
N THR A 183 -11.31 -0.87 12.91
CA THR A 183 -10.11 -0.36 12.24
C THR A 183 -10.05 -0.75 10.77
N ALA A 184 -10.03 0.25 9.90
CA ALA A 184 -9.92 0.07 8.47
C ALA A 184 -8.51 -0.42 8.09
N THR A 185 -8.44 -1.59 7.45
CA THR A 185 -7.17 -2.11 6.93
C THR A 185 -6.96 -1.74 5.46
N ALA A 186 -5.70 -1.81 5.01
CA ALA A 186 -5.34 -1.43 3.65
C ALA A 186 -6.14 -2.16 2.58
N SER A 187 -6.67 -1.42 1.61
CA SER A 187 -7.33 -2.01 0.45
C SER A 187 -6.36 -2.88 -0.37
N ALA A 188 -6.90 -3.92 -1.04
CA ALA A 188 -6.13 -4.81 -1.91
C ALA A 188 -5.87 -4.20 -3.31
N ASP A 189 -5.69 -2.89 -3.37
CA ASP A 189 -5.48 -2.12 -4.60
C ASP A 189 -4.05 -2.19 -5.15
N ARG A 190 -3.19 -2.96 -4.49
CA ARG A 190 -1.76 -3.13 -4.82
C ARG A 190 -0.94 -1.85 -4.72
N THR A 191 -1.41 -0.85 -3.99
CA THR A 191 -0.69 0.41 -3.78
C THR A 191 0.29 0.35 -2.60
N ALA A 192 0.22 -0.68 -1.76
CA ALA A 192 1.17 -0.87 -0.67
C ALA A 192 2.59 -1.13 -1.20
N ALA A 193 3.59 -0.59 -0.51
CA ALA A 193 4.99 -0.92 -0.78
C ALA A 193 5.23 -2.42 -0.62
N ALA A 194 6.15 -2.98 -1.42
CA ALA A 194 6.56 -4.36 -1.27
C ALA A 194 7.17 -4.56 0.12
N ARG A 195 6.59 -5.48 0.90
CA ARG A 195 7.11 -5.79 2.25
C ARG A 195 8.51 -6.40 2.15
N ALA A 196 9.32 -6.11 3.16
CA ALA A 196 10.57 -6.82 3.35
C ALA A 196 10.27 -8.32 3.54
N SER A 197 11.13 -9.19 3.00
CA SER A 197 11.05 -10.61 3.24
C SER A 197 11.39 -10.92 4.70
N ARG A 198 10.99 -12.10 5.19
CA ARG A 198 11.32 -12.53 6.57
C ARG A 198 12.81 -12.42 6.85
N GLY A 199 13.67 -12.87 5.93
CA GLY A 199 15.11 -12.79 6.09
C GLY A 199 15.65 -11.35 6.13
N GLU A 200 15.08 -10.42 5.37
CA GLU A 200 15.41 -8.98 5.44
C GLU A 200 15.00 -8.38 6.79
N THR A 201 13.82 -8.75 7.30
CA THR A 201 13.32 -8.29 8.61
C THR A 201 14.17 -8.83 9.75
N GLU A 202 14.42 -10.14 9.81
CA GLU A 202 15.27 -10.77 10.83
C GLU A 202 16.71 -10.23 10.81
N LYS A 203 17.24 -9.89 9.63
CA LYS A 203 18.56 -9.25 9.49
C LYS A 203 18.54 -7.83 10.06
N ALA A 204 17.51 -7.05 9.72
CA ALA A 204 17.34 -5.67 10.20
C ALA A 204 17.19 -5.62 11.73
N GLU A 205 16.39 -6.52 12.31
CA GLU A 205 16.22 -6.67 13.76
C GLU A 205 17.55 -6.98 14.46
N ARG A 206 18.32 -7.95 13.95
CA ARG A 206 19.65 -8.27 14.51
C ARG A 206 20.63 -7.10 14.43
N GLN A 207 20.49 -6.22 13.43
CA GLN A 207 21.36 -5.07 13.21
C GLN A 207 20.81 -3.78 13.84
N GLN A 208 19.61 -3.83 14.44
CA GLN A 208 18.88 -2.67 14.95
C GLN A 208 18.75 -1.55 13.92
N THR A 209 18.44 -1.92 12.67
CA THR A 209 18.30 -1.01 11.53
C THR A 209 16.96 -1.25 10.84
N GLU A 210 16.56 -0.33 9.97
CA GLU A 210 15.46 -0.55 9.03
C GLU A 210 15.88 -1.54 7.93
N PRO A 211 14.94 -2.36 7.38
CA PRO A 211 15.24 -3.21 6.23
C PRO A 211 15.80 -2.43 5.05
N THR A 212 16.95 -2.84 4.53
CA THR A 212 17.69 -2.16 3.45
C THR A 212 16.83 -1.85 2.22
N ARG A 213 15.82 -2.67 1.95
CA ARG A 213 14.85 -2.45 0.88
C ARG A 213 14.16 -1.09 0.97
N TYR A 214 13.76 -0.65 2.16
CA TYR A 214 13.04 0.61 2.37
C TYR A 214 13.97 1.81 2.19
N GLU A 215 15.18 1.73 2.75
CA GLU A 215 16.22 2.75 2.54
C GLU A 215 16.54 2.92 1.05
N LEU A 216 16.77 1.81 0.34
CA LEU A 216 17.08 1.84 -1.09
C LEU A 216 15.90 2.36 -1.91
N ALA A 217 14.66 1.96 -1.59
CA ALA A 217 13.47 2.45 -2.29
C ALA A 217 13.35 3.97 -2.19
N GLU A 218 13.58 4.55 -1.01
CA GLU A 218 13.53 6.00 -0.82
C GLU A 218 14.66 6.72 -1.56
N ARG A 219 15.90 6.23 -1.46
CA ARG A 219 17.05 6.83 -2.16
C ARG A 219 16.87 6.81 -3.68
N VAL A 220 16.41 5.69 -4.24
CA VAL A 220 16.13 5.56 -5.67
C VAL A 220 14.95 6.45 -6.09
N ALA A 221 13.88 6.50 -5.29
CA ALA A 221 12.73 7.36 -5.57
C ALA A 221 13.11 8.84 -5.56
N ARG A 222 14.01 9.26 -4.68
CA ARG A 222 14.55 10.62 -4.64
C ARG A 222 15.35 10.95 -5.91
N CYS A 223 16.23 10.05 -6.35
CA CYS A 223 16.95 10.23 -7.62
C CYS A 223 15.98 10.27 -8.81
N ALA A 224 14.95 9.43 -8.82
CA ALA A 224 13.93 9.43 -9.87
C ALA A 224 13.09 10.73 -9.89
N ALA A 225 12.82 11.32 -8.72
CA ALA A 225 12.06 12.57 -8.61
C ALA A 225 12.82 13.79 -9.17
N THR A 226 14.15 13.77 -9.11
CA THR A 226 15.01 14.89 -9.52
C THR A 226 15.63 14.73 -10.91
N ALA A 227 15.48 13.56 -11.54
CA ALA A 227 16.06 13.25 -12.85
C ALA A 227 15.04 13.46 -13.98
N ASP A 228 15.42 14.20 -15.00
CA ASP A 228 14.66 14.45 -16.23
C ASP A 228 15.06 13.52 -17.39
N SER A 229 16.11 12.73 -17.20
CA SER A 229 16.69 11.85 -18.22
C SER A 229 17.30 10.58 -17.60
N GLU A 230 17.56 9.60 -18.45
CA GLU A 230 18.27 8.36 -18.10
C GLU A 230 19.65 8.65 -17.49
N SER A 231 20.46 9.47 -18.15
CA SER A 231 21.79 9.83 -17.68
C SER A 231 21.75 10.53 -16.31
N ALA A 232 20.87 11.52 -16.16
CA ALA A 232 20.71 12.24 -14.91
C ALA A 232 20.28 11.29 -13.76
N PHE A 233 19.43 10.31 -14.04
CA PHE A 233 19.02 9.30 -13.07
C PHE A 233 20.19 8.40 -12.65
N LEU A 234 20.92 7.82 -13.61
CA LEU A 234 22.04 6.91 -13.32
C LEU A 234 23.18 7.64 -12.57
N GLU A 235 23.51 8.86 -12.98
CA GLU A 235 24.46 9.73 -12.27
C GLU A 235 23.95 10.08 -10.86
N GLY A 236 22.65 10.35 -10.73
CA GLY A 236 22.01 10.60 -9.45
C GLY A 236 22.17 9.44 -8.47
N LEU A 237 21.98 8.19 -8.93
CA LEU A 237 22.21 6.99 -8.14
C LEU A 237 23.66 6.85 -7.67
N GLN A 238 24.62 7.13 -8.57
CA GLN A 238 26.06 7.09 -8.25
C GLN A 238 26.44 8.20 -7.24
N ARG A 239 25.98 9.43 -7.46
CA ARG A 239 26.18 10.56 -6.52
C ARG A 239 25.55 10.29 -5.15
N ALA A 240 24.43 9.55 -5.12
CA ALA A 240 23.84 9.06 -3.89
C ALA A 240 24.67 7.94 -3.23
N GLY A 241 25.80 7.52 -3.79
CA GLY A 241 26.69 6.49 -3.26
C GLY A 241 26.13 5.07 -3.38
N LEU A 242 25.18 4.82 -4.29
CA LEU A 242 24.67 3.48 -4.55
C LEU A 242 25.55 2.74 -5.55
N GLN A 243 25.70 1.44 -5.37
CA GLN A 243 26.23 0.58 -6.43
C GLN A 243 25.14 0.36 -7.46
N VAL A 244 25.46 0.52 -8.75
CA VAL A 244 24.50 0.43 -9.86
C VAL A 244 24.97 -0.61 -10.87
N ARG A 245 24.05 -1.46 -11.32
CA ARG A 245 24.22 -2.35 -12.48
C ARG A 245 23.13 -2.06 -13.48
N THR A 246 23.47 -1.88 -14.73
CA THR A 246 22.54 -1.75 -15.84
C THR A 246 22.50 -3.07 -16.63
N ARG A 247 21.38 -3.35 -17.23
CA ARG A 247 21.20 -4.39 -18.24
C ARG A 247 20.92 -3.70 -19.57
N THR A 248 21.70 -4.04 -20.58
CA THR A 248 21.55 -3.53 -21.95
C THR A 248 21.01 -4.62 -22.86
N ASP A 249 20.39 -4.23 -23.97
CA ASP A 249 20.08 -5.10 -25.11
C ASP A 249 21.27 -5.21 -26.08
N GLU A 250 21.04 -5.85 -27.23
CA GLU A 250 22.06 -6.07 -28.29
C GLU A 250 22.52 -4.74 -28.93
N ASP A 251 21.65 -3.72 -28.93
CA ASP A 251 21.92 -2.38 -29.45
C ASP A 251 22.62 -1.46 -28.45
N GLY A 252 22.86 -1.94 -27.21
CA GLY A 252 23.48 -1.18 -26.13
C GLY A 252 22.52 -0.29 -25.36
N ALA A 253 21.22 -0.30 -25.66
CA ALA A 253 20.22 0.46 -24.93
C ALA A 253 19.93 -0.17 -23.56
N VAL A 254 19.79 0.66 -22.52
CA VAL A 254 19.50 0.16 -21.17
C VAL A 254 18.07 -0.35 -21.10
N THR A 255 17.90 -1.60 -20.69
CA THR A 255 16.60 -2.29 -20.54
C THR A 255 16.22 -2.50 -19.08
N GLY A 256 17.10 -2.16 -18.14
CA GLY A 256 16.85 -2.29 -16.73
C GLY A 256 18.05 -1.94 -15.86
N TYR A 257 17.79 -1.81 -14.58
CA TYR A 257 18.83 -1.53 -13.59
C TYR A 257 18.59 -2.28 -12.28
N ALA A 258 19.65 -2.41 -11.51
CA ALA A 258 19.61 -2.87 -10.13
C ALA A 258 20.57 -2.04 -9.29
N VAL A 259 20.20 -1.85 -8.02
CA VAL A 259 21.01 -1.11 -7.04
C VAL A 259 21.36 -1.97 -5.84
N ALA A 260 22.49 -1.67 -5.20
CA ALA A 260 22.86 -2.25 -3.93
C ALA A 260 23.41 -1.18 -2.98
N SER A 261 23.25 -1.42 -1.68
CA SER A 261 23.85 -0.56 -0.66
C SER A 261 25.38 -0.75 -0.67
N PRO A 262 26.16 0.32 -0.53
CA PRO A 262 27.62 0.24 -0.40
C PRO A 262 28.05 -0.32 0.97
N SER A 263 27.13 -0.51 1.90
CA SER A 263 27.42 -0.94 3.26
C SER A 263 27.95 -2.39 3.28
N PRO A 264 29.12 -2.66 3.89
CA PRO A 264 29.66 -4.01 4.03
C PRO A 264 28.79 -4.94 4.89
N ARG A 265 27.85 -4.40 5.66
CA ARG A 265 26.86 -5.17 6.44
C ARG A 265 25.72 -5.71 5.57
N GLN A 266 25.59 -5.25 4.32
CA GLN A 266 24.50 -5.60 3.41
C GLN A 266 24.97 -6.57 2.31
N THR A 267 25.56 -7.71 2.74
CA THR A 267 26.07 -8.74 1.86
C THR A 267 25.11 -9.93 1.72
N ALA A 268 25.15 -10.60 0.59
CA ALA A 268 24.52 -11.88 0.32
C ALA A 268 25.31 -13.02 1.00
N ALA A 269 24.81 -14.25 0.93
CA ALA A 269 25.46 -15.42 1.53
C ALA A 269 26.85 -15.72 0.93
N ASP A 270 27.08 -15.32 -0.32
CA ASP A 270 28.35 -15.44 -1.04
C ASP A 270 29.33 -14.29 -0.73
N GLY A 271 28.99 -13.39 0.19
CA GLY A 271 29.79 -12.21 0.53
C GLY A 271 29.65 -11.03 -0.42
N GLY A 272 28.93 -11.19 -1.55
CA GLY A 272 28.67 -10.12 -2.51
C GLY A 272 27.57 -9.16 -2.09
N PRO A 273 27.37 -8.03 -2.82
CA PRO A 273 26.28 -7.09 -2.54
C PRO A 273 24.90 -7.70 -2.83
N VAL A 274 23.91 -7.37 -2.00
CA VAL A 274 22.50 -7.74 -2.27
C VAL A 274 21.91 -6.76 -3.27
N TRP A 275 21.55 -7.25 -4.46
CA TRP A 275 21.05 -6.44 -5.56
C TRP A 275 19.51 -6.39 -5.59
N TYR A 276 18.97 -5.19 -5.74
CA TYR A 276 17.54 -4.93 -5.88
C TYR A 276 17.24 -4.28 -7.23
N ALA A 277 16.48 -4.99 -8.08
CA ALA A 277 15.95 -4.38 -9.29
C ALA A 277 14.90 -3.30 -8.91
N GLY A 278 14.83 -2.18 -9.66
CA GLY A 278 13.94 -1.07 -9.37
C GLY A 278 12.49 -1.50 -9.13
N ARG A 279 11.93 -2.38 -9.97
CA ARG A 279 10.56 -2.92 -9.80
C ARG A 279 10.33 -3.69 -8.49
N ARG A 280 11.41 -4.22 -7.88
CA ARG A 280 11.33 -4.91 -6.58
C ARG A 280 11.30 -3.94 -5.41
N LEU A 281 11.83 -2.74 -5.60
CA LEU A 281 11.74 -1.65 -4.63
C LEU A 281 10.35 -1.03 -4.67
N SER A 282 9.91 -0.61 -5.88
CA SER A 282 8.55 -0.11 -6.13
C SER A 282 8.17 -0.32 -7.61
N PRO A 283 6.88 -0.57 -7.95
CA PRO A 283 6.45 -0.72 -9.33
C PRO A 283 6.75 0.50 -10.22
N ASP A 284 6.61 1.70 -9.67
CA ASP A 284 6.88 3.00 -10.33
C ASP A 284 8.36 3.27 -10.58
N LEU A 285 9.25 2.53 -9.91
CA LEU A 285 10.70 2.55 -10.14
C LEU A 285 11.15 1.49 -11.16
N SER A 286 10.23 0.82 -11.85
CA SER A 286 10.61 -0.05 -12.95
C SER A 286 11.13 0.75 -14.15
N TRP A 287 12.08 0.17 -14.90
CA TRP A 287 12.71 0.88 -16.01
C TRP A 287 11.71 1.44 -17.05
N PRO A 288 10.70 0.67 -17.50
CA PRO A 288 9.70 1.20 -18.42
C PRO A 288 8.90 2.40 -17.86
N GLN A 289 8.63 2.42 -16.55
CA GLN A 289 7.93 3.54 -15.92
C GLN A 289 8.82 4.79 -15.86
N LEU A 290 10.11 4.63 -15.57
CA LEU A 290 11.07 5.72 -15.59
C LEU A 290 11.24 6.29 -17.02
N GLN A 291 11.35 5.41 -18.03
CA GLN A 291 11.41 5.86 -19.44
C GLN A 291 10.15 6.63 -19.86
N ALA A 292 8.95 6.13 -19.50
CA ALA A 292 7.70 6.83 -19.76
C ALA A 292 7.67 8.21 -19.07
N ARG A 293 8.26 8.31 -17.88
CA ARG A 293 8.37 9.53 -17.11
C ARG A 293 9.21 10.60 -17.83
N TRP A 294 10.33 10.22 -18.42
CA TRP A 294 11.21 11.14 -19.17
C TRP A 294 10.66 11.48 -20.56
N SER A 295 9.98 10.55 -21.23
CA SER A 295 9.40 10.79 -22.57
C SER A 295 8.27 11.82 -22.57
N THR A 296 7.47 11.88 -21.49
CA THR A 296 6.43 12.91 -21.32
C THR A 296 7.02 14.31 -21.14
N SER A 297 8.26 14.40 -20.68
CA SER A 297 9.05 15.63 -20.50
C SER A 297 9.51 16.26 -21.81
N SER A 298 10.13 15.47 -22.67
CA SER A 298 10.70 15.95 -23.95
C SER A 298 9.64 16.50 -24.91
N ALA A 299 8.39 16.09 -24.77
CA ALA A 299 7.27 16.63 -25.54
C ALA A 299 6.86 18.03 -25.04
N SER A 300 6.92 18.27 -23.72
CA SER A 300 6.51 19.56 -23.11
C SER A 300 7.54 20.67 -23.36
N THR A 301 8.83 20.35 -23.32
CA THR A 301 9.92 21.30 -23.57
C THR A 301 9.93 21.76 -25.03
N ARG A 302 9.65 20.86 -25.97
CA ARG A 302 9.52 21.22 -27.40
C ARG A 302 8.30 22.11 -27.70
N SER A 303 7.20 21.97 -26.97
CA SER A 303 6.01 22.83 -27.13
C SER A 303 6.25 24.24 -26.57
N ALA A 304 7.02 24.36 -25.48
CA ALA A 304 7.35 25.66 -24.87
C ALA A 304 8.35 26.47 -25.73
N THR A 305 9.32 25.81 -26.37
CA THR A 305 10.27 26.47 -27.29
C THR A 305 9.64 26.87 -28.61
N ALA A 306 8.61 26.14 -29.07
CA ALA A 306 7.89 26.48 -30.30
C ALA A 306 7.00 27.74 -30.14
N SER A 307 6.49 28.00 -28.92
CA SER A 307 5.68 29.19 -28.63
C SER A 307 6.48 30.48 -28.42
N THR A 308 7.77 30.39 -28.12
CA THR A 308 8.65 31.57 -27.95
C THR A 308 9.37 31.99 -29.23
N SER A 309 9.34 31.17 -30.30
CA SER A 309 10.01 31.48 -31.58
C SER A 309 9.14 32.27 -32.59
N SER A 310 7.88 32.59 -32.25
CA SER A 310 6.97 33.33 -33.14
C SER A 310 6.87 34.86 -32.87
N ALA A 311 7.67 35.41 -31.97
CA ALA A 311 7.69 36.86 -31.71
C ALA A 311 9.13 37.37 -31.69
N GLY A 312 9.57 37.93 -32.82
CA GLY A 312 10.77 38.77 -32.83
C GLY A 312 11.77 38.49 -33.97
N SER A 313 11.40 38.85 -35.20
CA SER A 313 12.37 39.16 -36.26
C SER A 313 12.87 40.58 -36.14
N GLY A 314 14.16 40.79 -35.88
CA GLY A 314 14.77 42.13 -35.94
C GLY A 314 16.24 42.12 -35.53
N SER A 315 17.13 41.96 -36.57
CA SER A 315 18.46 42.52 -36.83
C SER A 315 19.38 42.90 -35.64
N SER A 316 20.60 42.45 -35.61
CA SER A 316 21.79 42.80 -36.34
C SER A 316 23.05 42.24 -35.66
N ALA A 317 24.02 41.90 -36.47
CA ALA A 317 25.29 41.29 -36.13
C ALA A 317 26.23 42.26 -35.38
N SER A 318 27.04 41.72 -34.44
CA SER A 318 28.42 42.13 -34.27
C SER A 318 29.25 40.96 -33.69
N SER A 319 30.29 40.64 -34.42
CA SER A 319 31.34 39.70 -34.15
C SER A 319 32.21 40.15 -32.98
N GLY A 320 32.51 39.23 -32.06
CA GLY A 320 33.50 39.44 -31.01
C GLY A 320 33.97 38.06 -30.48
N SER A 321 35.07 37.59 -31.05
CA SER A 321 35.83 36.41 -30.62
C SER A 321 36.52 36.70 -29.30
N SER A 322 36.30 35.92 -28.25
CA SER A 322 37.28 35.75 -27.19
C SER A 322 37.18 34.37 -26.56
N ALA A 323 38.38 33.80 -26.41
CA ALA A 323 38.70 32.44 -26.07
C ALA A 323 38.13 31.94 -24.73
N GLY A 324 37.89 30.61 -24.72
CA GLY A 324 37.44 29.78 -23.62
C GLY A 324 38.07 30.04 -22.26
N ALA A 325 37.17 30.29 -21.34
CA ALA A 325 37.34 29.92 -19.96
C ALA A 325 36.29 28.85 -19.67
N VAL A 326 36.75 27.64 -19.30
CA VAL A 326 35.90 26.59 -18.74
C VAL A 326 35.37 27.16 -17.44
N SER A 327 34.19 27.77 -17.49
CA SER A 327 33.46 28.20 -16.31
C SER A 327 33.10 26.96 -15.49
N ARG A 328 33.62 26.88 -14.26
CA ARG A 328 33.05 26.02 -13.21
C ARG A 328 31.55 26.31 -13.18
N PRO A 329 30.69 25.27 -13.02
CA PRO A 329 29.25 25.50 -12.81
C PRO A 329 29.11 26.47 -11.61
N GLY A 330 28.64 27.69 -11.86
CA GLY A 330 28.46 28.69 -10.83
C GLY A 330 27.40 28.24 -9.84
N SER A 331 27.64 28.46 -8.55
CA SER A 331 26.63 28.27 -7.52
C SER A 331 25.40 29.10 -7.84
N THR A 332 24.20 28.51 -7.79
CA THR A 332 22.91 29.20 -7.98
C THR A 332 22.79 30.37 -7.00
N THR A 333 22.37 31.53 -7.49
CA THR A 333 22.16 32.73 -6.66
C THR A 333 20.93 32.57 -5.77
N ALA A 334 20.81 33.37 -4.71
CA ALA A 334 19.64 33.37 -3.84
C ALA A 334 18.35 33.72 -4.59
N ALA A 335 18.41 34.67 -5.54
CA ALA A 335 17.28 35.04 -6.37
C ALA A 335 16.84 33.91 -7.32
N GLU A 336 17.79 33.21 -7.95
CA GLU A 336 17.48 32.05 -8.79
C GLU A 336 16.84 30.94 -7.97
N ARG A 337 17.34 30.66 -6.76
CA ARG A 337 16.70 29.65 -5.87
C ARG A 337 15.30 30.06 -5.46
N ALA A 338 15.08 31.32 -5.07
CA ALA A 338 13.77 31.86 -4.75
C ALA A 338 12.80 31.75 -5.93
N ALA A 339 13.24 32.07 -7.14
CA ALA A 339 12.42 31.92 -8.36
C ALA A 339 11.99 30.50 -8.64
N VAL A 340 12.89 29.52 -8.47
CA VAL A 340 12.53 28.07 -8.62
C VAL A 340 11.54 27.63 -7.55
N VAL A 341 11.68 28.09 -6.30
CA VAL A 341 10.73 27.81 -5.23
C VAL A 341 9.36 28.42 -5.53
N ASP A 342 9.30 29.65 -6.03
CA ASP A 342 8.05 30.32 -6.41
C ASP A 342 7.39 29.65 -7.61
N GLN A 343 8.16 29.17 -8.59
CA GLN A 343 7.65 28.36 -9.69
C GLN A 343 7.05 27.05 -9.17
N SER A 344 7.72 26.39 -8.22
CA SER A 344 7.22 25.19 -7.59
C SER A 344 5.92 25.44 -6.81
N ARG A 345 5.83 26.57 -6.12
CA ARG A 345 4.59 27.01 -5.46
C ARG A 345 3.46 27.23 -6.47
N ALA A 346 3.72 27.90 -7.58
CA ALA A 346 2.72 28.14 -8.62
C ALA A 346 2.20 26.81 -9.21
N ALA A 347 3.08 25.83 -9.46
CA ALA A 347 2.68 24.48 -9.90
C ALA A 347 1.80 23.78 -8.87
N VAL A 348 2.10 23.91 -7.56
CA VAL A 348 1.27 23.35 -6.48
C VAL A 348 -0.12 24.01 -6.45
N GLU A 349 -0.21 25.34 -6.61
CA GLU A 349 -1.50 26.04 -6.65
C GLU A 349 -2.31 25.71 -7.90
N HIS A 350 -1.66 25.54 -9.04
CA HIS A 350 -2.33 25.05 -10.26
C HIS A 350 -2.89 23.64 -10.05
N ALA A 351 -2.12 22.74 -9.46
CA ALA A 351 -2.58 21.38 -9.13
C ALA A 351 -3.77 21.37 -8.16
N ARG A 352 -3.79 22.26 -7.16
CA ARG A 352 -4.94 22.45 -6.27
C ARG A 352 -6.17 22.93 -7.02
N THR A 353 -6.00 23.88 -7.93
CA THR A 353 -7.11 24.38 -8.76
C THR A 353 -7.66 23.28 -9.67
N ALA A 354 -6.79 22.51 -10.33
CA ALA A 354 -7.18 21.39 -11.16
C ALA A 354 -7.93 20.29 -10.37
N LEU A 355 -7.47 20.00 -9.15
CA LEU A 355 -8.10 19.04 -8.25
C LEU A 355 -9.52 19.47 -7.84
N ARG A 356 -9.70 20.74 -7.45
CA ARG A 356 -11.00 21.30 -7.04
C ARG A 356 -12.00 21.35 -8.18
N ASN A 357 -11.54 21.68 -9.37
CA ASN A 357 -12.38 21.80 -10.57
C ASN A 357 -12.67 20.43 -11.22
N GLY A 358 -12.00 19.36 -10.78
CA GLY A 358 -12.12 18.03 -11.38
C GLY A 358 -11.63 18.00 -12.83
N SER A 359 -10.74 18.91 -13.23
CA SER A 359 -10.26 19.04 -14.62
C SER A 359 -9.17 18.03 -14.97
N GLU A 360 -8.59 17.36 -14.00
CA GLU A 360 -7.56 16.34 -14.18
C GLU A 360 -7.75 15.14 -13.26
N GLU A 361 -7.13 14.00 -13.64
CA GLU A 361 -7.12 12.79 -12.82
C GLU A 361 -6.28 13.01 -11.54
N PRO A 362 -6.90 13.00 -10.35
CA PRO A 362 -6.21 13.31 -9.11
C PRO A 362 -5.05 12.36 -8.77
N ALA A 363 -5.07 11.14 -9.30
CA ALA A 363 -4.00 10.16 -9.10
C ALA A 363 -2.67 10.63 -9.68
N GLY A 364 -2.69 11.30 -10.85
CA GLY A 364 -1.50 11.90 -11.45
C GLY A 364 -0.95 13.05 -10.60
N ILE A 365 -1.84 13.91 -10.09
CA ILE A 365 -1.47 15.00 -9.18
C ILE A 365 -0.83 14.44 -7.90
N ALA A 366 -1.44 13.42 -7.27
CA ALA A 366 -0.88 12.79 -6.07
C ALA A 366 0.52 12.22 -6.32
N HIS A 367 0.72 11.54 -7.45
CA HIS A 367 2.03 10.99 -7.79
C HIS A 367 3.09 12.09 -8.01
N ALA A 368 2.78 13.11 -8.79
CA ALA A 368 3.69 14.23 -9.04
C ALA A 368 3.97 15.08 -7.78
N THR A 369 3.01 15.19 -6.86
CA THR A 369 3.21 15.82 -5.55
C THR A 369 4.31 15.12 -4.75
N ALA A 370 4.37 13.79 -4.77
CA ALA A 370 5.44 13.07 -4.11
C ALA A 370 6.83 13.39 -4.68
N ASP A 371 6.91 13.70 -5.98
CA ASP A 371 8.16 14.12 -6.60
C ASP A 371 8.62 15.49 -6.09
N VAL A 372 7.71 16.45 -6.00
CA VAL A 372 8.01 17.77 -5.42
C VAL A 372 8.49 17.64 -3.97
N LEU A 373 7.82 16.82 -3.15
CA LEU A 373 8.24 16.59 -1.77
C LEU A 373 9.64 15.98 -1.68
N ARG A 374 9.94 14.97 -2.51
CA ARG A 374 11.25 14.31 -2.54
C ARG A 374 12.34 15.24 -3.06
N ALA A 375 12.06 16.02 -4.11
CA ALA A 375 13.00 17.00 -4.65
C ALA A 375 13.30 18.11 -3.64
N THR A 376 12.27 18.67 -2.99
CA THR A 376 12.44 19.67 -1.93
C THR A 376 13.29 19.12 -0.78
N GLY A 377 13.03 17.88 -0.35
CA GLY A 377 13.83 17.21 0.68
C GLY A 377 15.28 16.98 0.23
N ALA A 378 15.52 16.62 -1.03
CA ALA A 378 16.87 16.39 -1.54
C ALA A 378 17.74 17.66 -1.46
N VAL A 379 17.15 18.83 -1.73
CA VAL A 379 17.86 20.11 -1.80
C VAL A 379 17.93 20.82 -0.44
N SER A 380 16.86 20.70 0.37
CA SER A 380 16.81 21.31 1.69
C SER A 380 17.55 20.51 2.77
N GLU A 381 17.68 19.18 2.58
CA GLU A 381 18.16 18.23 3.58
C GLU A 381 19.27 17.31 3.02
N PRO A 382 20.35 17.86 2.42
CA PRO A 382 21.31 17.05 1.64
C PRO A 382 22.14 16.08 2.49
N ARG A 383 22.29 16.34 3.79
CA ARG A 383 23.16 15.54 4.68
C ARG A 383 22.43 14.61 5.65
N ARG A 384 21.19 14.94 6.01
CA ARG A 384 20.36 14.16 6.93
C ARG A 384 18.90 14.25 6.48
N GLN A 385 18.15 13.19 6.70
CA GLN A 385 16.70 13.23 6.54
C GLN A 385 16.10 14.20 7.56
N GLY A 386 15.30 15.12 7.08
CA GLY A 386 14.61 16.14 7.86
C GLY A 386 13.09 16.11 7.61
N PRO A 387 12.39 17.21 7.96
CA PRO A 387 10.94 17.27 7.86
C PRO A 387 10.37 17.04 6.45
N TRP A 388 11.04 17.49 5.39
CA TRP A 388 10.60 17.27 4.01
C TRP A 388 10.73 15.81 3.59
N SER A 389 11.86 15.17 3.94
CA SER A 389 12.05 13.73 3.71
C SER A 389 11.01 12.91 4.48
N GLU A 390 10.71 13.31 5.73
CA GLU A 390 9.66 12.67 6.53
C GLU A 390 8.26 12.88 5.91
N THR A 391 7.96 14.08 5.44
CA THR A 391 6.70 14.38 4.73
C THR A 391 6.55 13.48 3.49
N ALA A 392 7.60 13.40 2.66
CA ALA A 392 7.60 12.55 1.46
C ALA A 392 7.38 11.07 1.80
N ARG A 393 8.01 10.57 2.86
CA ARG A 393 7.87 9.19 3.34
C ARG A 393 6.45 8.89 3.82
N ARG A 394 5.85 9.80 4.59
CA ARG A 394 4.45 9.67 5.05
C ARG A 394 3.46 9.72 3.89
N PHE A 395 3.74 10.56 2.90
CA PHE A 395 2.90 10.70 1.72
C PHE A 395 3.02 9.54 0.73
N ASP A 396 4.07 8.74 0.79
CA ASP A 396 4.41 7.68 -0.18
C ASP A 396 3.22 6.76 -0.52
N ARG A 397 2.40 6.40 0.48
CA ARG A 397 1.21 5.59 0.25
C ARG A 397 0.10 6.35 -0.47
N ALA A 398 -0.10 7.63 -0.15
CA ALA A 398 -1.10 8.48 -0.78
C ALA A 398 -0.77 8.80 -2.24
N SER A 399 0.51 8.80 -2.60
CA SER A 399 0.96 9.03 -3.98
C SER A 399 0.65 7.88 -4.94
N ARG A 400 0.20 6.71 -4.44
CA ARG A 400 -0.04 5.52 -5.26
C ARG A 400 -1.53 5.31 -5.51
N ALA A 401 -1.88 5.09 -6.77
CA ALA A 401 -3.23 4.68 -7.18
C ALA A 401 -3.17 3.42 -8.05
N SER A 402 -4.13 2.49 -7.85
CA SER A 402 -4.11 1.15 -8.44
C SER A 402 -4.19 1.12 -9.97
N ALA A 403 -4.79 2.12 -10.57
CA ALA A 403 -5.04 2.19 -12.02
C ALA A 403 -4.21 3.26 -12.73
N TRP A 404 -3.36 3.98 -11.98
CA TRP A 404 -2.62 5.09 -12.53
C TRP A 404 -1.48 4.65 -13.47
N ARG A 405 -1.27 5.39 -14.58
CA ARG A 405 -0.20 5.18 -15.56
C ARG A 405 0.44 6.50 -15.94
N GLU A 406 1.76 6.49 -16.13
CA GLU A 406 2.55 7.69 -16.50
C GLU A 406 2.03 8.40 -17.76
N GLN A 407 1.52 7.67 -18.74
CA GLN A 407 1.00 8.25 -19.98
C GLN A 407 -0.27 9.10 -19.80
N GLN A 408 -0.89 9.08 -18.63
CA GLN A 408 -2.15 9.78 -18.32
C GLN A 408 -1.97 11.05 -17.50
N LEU A 409 -0.75 11.60 -17.45
CA LEU A 409 -0.51 12.85 -16.71
C LEU A 409 -1.23 14.03 -17.35
N GLY A 410 -2.01 14.75 -16.57
CA GLY A 410 -2.58 16.04 -16.91
C GLY A 410 -1.55 17.18 -16.91
N ALA A 411 -1.97 18.39 -17.27
CA ALA A 411 -1.09 19.56 -17.35
C ALA A 411 -0.51 19.94 -15.99
N ALA A 412 -1.34 20.02 -14.95
CA ALA A 412 -0.92 20.39 -13.61
C ALA A 412 0.04 19.36 -13.00
N ALA A 413 -0.21 18.05 -13.22
CA ALA A 413 0.69 17.00 -12.78
C ALA A 413 2.06 17.05 -13.49
N ARG A 414 2.08 17.41 -14.79
CA ARG A 414 3.33 17.66 -15.53
C ARG A 414 4.10 18.86 -15.00
N GLU A 415 3.41 19.95 -14.69
CA GLU A 415 4.04 21.14 -14.10
C GLU A 415 4.66 20.85 -12.74
N LEU A 416 4.00 20.08 -11.87
CA LEU A 416 4.57 19.60 -10.61
C LEU A 416 5.86 18.81 -10.84
N ARG A 417 5.90 17.97 -11.88
CA ARG A 417 7.10 17.20 -12.20
C ARG A 417 8.24 18.08 -12.71
N VAL A 418 7.95 19.03 -13.59
CA VAL A 418 8.93 20.01 -14.06
C VAL A 418 9.49 20.82 -12.88
N ALA A 419 8.63 21.22 -11.95
CA ALA A 419 9.03 21.89 -10.73
C ALA A 419 9.97 21.01 -9.86
N ALA A 420 9.68 19.71 -9.74
CA ALA A 420 10.55 18.78 -9.02
C ALA A 420 11.95 18.67 -9.67
N TRP A 421 12.05 18.64 -10.99
CA TRP A 421 13.34 18.65 -11.70
C TRP A 421 14.09 19.94 -11.51
N ALA A 422 13.40 21.10 -11.66
CA ALA A 422 14.00 22.40 -11.43
C ALA A 422 14.55 22.52 -9.99
N MET A 423 13.80 22.04 -9.01
CA MET A 423 14.28 21.94 -7.63
C MET A 423 15.51 21.05 -7.52
N GLY A 424 15.50 19.87 -8.15
CA GLY A 424 16.61 18.92 -8.13
C GLY A 424 17.90 19.44 -8.77
N ALA A 425 17.82 20.45 -9.63
CA ALA A 425 18.96 21.10 -10.25
C ALA A 425 19.62 22.17 -9.36
N LEU A 426 19.01 22.54 -8.22
CA LEU A 426 19.59 23.48 -7.27
C LEU A 426 20.71 22.82 -6.44
N ASP A 427 21.75 23.57 -6.12
CA ASP A 427 22.87 23.09 -5.29
C ASP A 427 22.45 22.85 -3.83
N ALA A 428 21.68 23.75 -3.25
CA ALA A 428 21.09 23.65 -1.91
C ALA A 428 20.05 24.74 -1.68
N LEU A 429 19.03 24.42 -0.88
CA LEU A 429 18.10 25.40 -0.31
C LEU A 429 18.44 25.59 1.18
N GLY A 430 18.86 26.76 1.56
CA GLY A 430 19.28 27.06 2.92
C GLY A 430 18.46 28.14 3.64
N GLY A 431 17.52 28.80 2.95
CA GLY A 431 16.72 29.90 3.52
C GLY A 431 17.58 31.02 4.07
N ARG A 432 18.74 31.29 3.44
CA ARG A 432 19.73 32.26 3.93
C ARG A 432 19.30 33.70 3.66
N SER A 433 18.61 33.98 2.55
CA SER A 433 18.05 35.30 2.26
C SER A 433 16.62 35.43 2.80
N HIS A 434 16.15 36.68 2.96
CA HIS A 434 14.77 36.98 3.37
C HIS A 434 13.78 36.51 2.29
N GLU A 435 14.11 36.73 1.02
CA GLU A 435 13.32 36.35 -0.14
C GLU A 435 13.15 34.80 -0.23
N GLU A 436 14.24 34.05 -0.16
CA GLU A 436 14.23 32.58 -0.17
C GLU A 436 13.38 32.03 0.99
N ARG A 437 13.43 32.62 2.19
CA ARG A 437 12.59 32.24 3.33
C ARG A 437 11.11 32.50 3.07
N GLY A 438 10.77 33.65 2.45
CA GLY A 438 9.41 34.00 2.08
C GLY A 438 8.82 32.98 1.07
N SER A 439 9.55 32.71 0.00
CA SER A 439 9.15 31.72 -1.02
C SER A 439 8.99 30.32 -0.44
N LEU A 440 9.91 29.87 0.42
CA LEU A 440 9.79 28.57 1.11
C LEU A 440 8.56 28.51 2.04
N ALA A 441 8.27 29.58 2.77
CA ALA A 441 7.09 29.65 3.62
C ALA A 441 5.79 29.53 2.81
N ALA A 442 5.73 30.21 1.67
CA ALA A 442 4.58 30.13 0.77
C ALA A 442 4.44 28.72 0.14
N LEU A 443 5.55 28.08 -0.25
CA LEU A 443 5.54 26.70 -0.75
C LEU A 443 5.04 25.72 0.33
N VAL A 444 5.48 25.87 1.58
CA VAL A 444 5.01 25.08 2.73
C VAL A 444 3.50 25.17 2.86
N ALA A 445 2.94 26.38 2.85
CA ALA A 445 1.50 26.60 3.01
C ALA A 445 0.70 25.98 1.84
N ALA A 446 1.14 26.19 0.60
CA ALA A 446 0.51 25.63 -0.59
C ALA A 446 0.55 24.10 -0.58
N THR A 447 1.70 23.52 -0.24
CA THR A 447 1.89 22.07 -0.15
C THR A 447 1.02 21.45 0.93
N SER A 448 0.97 22.02 2.13
CA SER A 448 0.08 21.55 3.20
C SER A 448 -1.38 21.50 2.76
N SER A 449 -1.85 22.55 2.08
CA SER A 449 -3.21 22.62 1.56
C SER A 449 -3.48 21.55 0.49
N LEU A 450 -2.54 21.33 -0.45
CA LEU A 450 -2.68 20.29 -1.47
C LEU A 450 -2.75 18.90 -0.85
N LEU A 451 -1.94 18.61 0.16
CA LEU A 451 -1.95 17.32 0.86
C LEU A 451 -3.28 17.06 1.56
N LEU A 452 -3.91 18.08 2.16
CA LEU A 452 -5.24 17.97 2.77
C LEU A 452 -6.34 17.74 1.73
N GLU A 453 -6.27 18.41 0.58
CA GLU A 453 -7.21 18.21 -0.53
C GLU A 453 -7.10 16.79 -1.12
N LEU A 454 -5.87 16.27 -1.26
CA LEU A 454 -5.63 14.89 -1.66
C LEU A 454 -6.12 13.88 -0.60
N ALA A 455 -6.00 14.21 0.67
CA ALA A 455 -6.57 13.40 1.76
C ALA A 455 -8.09 13.31 1.64
N ALA A 456 -8.77 14.44 1.40
CA ALA A 456 -10.21 14.48 1.20
C ALA A 456 -10.64 13.67 -0.04
N TRP A 457 -9.90 13.78 -1.15
CA TRP A 457 -10.15 12.96 -2.35
C TRP A 457 -10.01 11.46 -2.07
N HIS A 458 -8.97 11.04 -1.35
CA HIS A 458 -8.81 9.64 -0.98
C HIS A 458 -9.93 9.17 -0.05
N ALA A 459 -10.37 10.01 0.89
CA ALA A 459 -11.48 9.71 1.79
C ALA A 459 -12.80 9.54 1.02
N ALA A 460 -13.11 10.45 0.09
CA ALA A 460 -14.27 10.36 -0.77
C ALA A 460 -14.26 9.09 -1.66
N ALA A 461 -13.07 8.64 -2.07
CA ALA A 461 -12.87 7.39 -2.79
C ALA A 461 -12.79 6.15 -1.89
N GLN A 462 -13.10 6.28 -0.60
CA GLN A 462 -13.02 5.22 0.42
C GLN A 462 -11.63 4.55 0.54
N ARG A 463 -10.57 5.30 0.29
CA ARG A 463 -9.17 4.87 0.41
C ARG A 463 -8.60 5.35 1.75
N SER A 464 -9.11 4.83 2.85
CA SER A 464 -8.83 5.30 4.21
C SER A 464 -7.33 5.39 4.53
N GLN A 465 -6.54 4.40 4.13
CA GLN A 465 -5.10 4.37 4.39
C GLN A 465 -4.32 5.43 3.61
N GLN A 466 -4.72 5.73 2.37
CA GLN A 466 -4.15 6.81 1.59
C GLN A 466 -4.56 8.17 2.16
N ALA A 467 -5.82 8.31 2.58
CA ALA A 467 -6.30 9.52 3.26
C ALA A 467 -5.50 9.78 4.56
N GLN A 468 -5.33 8.78 5.40
CA GLN A 468 -4.51 8.86 6.62
C GLN A 468 -3.05 9.23 6.32
N ALA A 469 -2.45 8.61 5.27
CA ALA A 469 -1.09 8.91 4.85
C ALA A 469 -0.94 10.38 4.39
N ALA A 470 -1.92 10.91 3.63
CA ALA A 470 -1.91 12.30 3.20
C ALA A 470 -2.10 13.28 4.38
N HIS A 471 -2.99 12.97 5.33
CA HIS A 471 -3.14 13.76 6.57
C HIS A 471 -1.86 13.74 7.41
N ALA A 472 -1.24 12.57 7.60
CA ALA A 472 0.02 12.45 8.34
C ALA A 472 1.17 13.20 7.66
N ALA A 473 1.18 13.24 6.32
CA ALA A 473 2.13 14.04 5.55
C ALA A 473 1.88 15.54 5.74
N ALA A 474 0.63 16.00 5.65
CA ALA A 474 0.29 17.40 5.87
C ALA A 474 0.73 17.92 7.26
N ALA A 475 0.59 17.07 8.29
CA ALA A 475 1.04 17.38 9.65
C ALA A 475 2.59 17.40 9.79
N ALA A 476 3.31 16.72 8.89
CA ALA A 476 4.77 16.65 8.91
C ALA A 476 5.47 17.74 8.09
N VAL A 477 4.73 18.50 7.26
CA VAL A 477 5.30 19.62 6.50
C VAL A 477 5.97 20.61 7.47
N PRO A 478 7.19 21.10 7.18
CA PRO A 478 7.90 22.01 8.08
C PRO A 478 7.06 23.21 8.49
N SER A 479 6.94 23.48 9.79
CA SER A 479 6.29 24.70 10.26
C SER A 479 7.20 25.90 10.02
N THR A 480 6.67 26.94 9.38
CA THR A 480 7.37 28.24 9.21
C THR A 480 7.42 29.05 10.50
N ALA A 481 6.65 28.65 11.51
CA ALA A 481 6.60 29.28 12.82
C ALA A 481 7.52 28.54 13.81
N ARG A 482 8.82 28.81 13.84
CA ARG A 482 9.67 28.42 14.98
C ARG A 482 10.09 29.64 15.77
N GLY A 483 9.37 29.86 16.84
CA GLY A 483 9.65 30.77 17.93
C GLY A 483 8.97 30.40 19.25
N GLY A 484 8.43 29.18 19.41
CA GLY A 484 7.81 28.75 20.66
C GLY A 484 8.01 27.26 20.97
N PRO A 485 8.13 26.88 22.26
CA PRO A 485 8.24 25.48 22.66
C PRO A 485 6.99 24.68 22.30
N ALA A 486 7.17 23.42 21.92
CA ALA A 486 6.08 22.50 21.58
C ALA A 486 5.05 22.44 22.72
N PRO A 487 3.74 22.45 22.40
CA PRO A 487 2.73 22.20 23.43
C PRO A 487 2.87 20.77 23.94
N SER A 488 2.98 20.64 25.27
CA SER A 488 2.93 19.37 25.97
C SER A 488 1.59 18.68 25.68
N PRO A 489 1.53 17.34 25.58
CA PRO A 489 0.28 16.63 25.38
C PRO A 489 -0.65 16.88 26.58
N THR A 490 -1.77 17.52 26.33
CA THR A 490 -2.85 17.68 27.31
C THR A 490 -3.44 16.29 27.57
N GLN A 491 -3.32 15.81 28.80
CA GLN A 491 -4.05 14.65 29.29
C GLN A 491 -5.55 14.98 29.27
N GLU A 492 -6.28 14.40 28.34
CA GLU A 492 -7.75 14.36 28.43
C GLU A 492 -8.16 13.39 29.54
N GLY A 493 -8.91 13.89 30.48
CA GLY A 493 -9.45 13.14 31.60
C GLY A 493 -10.53 12.12 31.17
N PRO A 494 -10.89 11.14 32.04
CA PRO A 494 -11.78 10.05 31.68
C PRO A 494 -13.22 10.55 31.59
N GLY A 495 -13.77 10.61 30.40
CA GLY A 495 -15.10 11.06 30.12
C GLY A 495 -15.94 10.14 29.26
N ARG A 496 -16.88 9.47 29.89
CA ARG A 496 -18.09 8.79 29.38
C ARG A 496 -17.92 7.39 28.82
N GLY A 497 -18.56 6.45 29.51
CA GLY A 497 -18.71 5.06 29.13
C GLY A 497 -19.42 4.85 27.79
N PRO A 498 -19.28 3.65 27.20
CA PRO A 498 -19.72 3.37 25.84
C PRO A 498 -21.24 3.42 25.73
N GLN A 499 -21.75 4.35 24.91
CA GLN A 499 -23.12 4.26 24.39
C GLN A 499 -23.19 3.03 23.48
N GLN A 500 -24.13 2.12 23.77
CA GLN A 500 -24.48 1.02 22.88
C GLN A 500 -24.80 1.58 21.48
N ALA A 501 -23.95 1.27 20.51
CA ALA A 501 -24.19 1.61 19.12
C ALA A 501 -25.45 0.87 18.63
N ALA A 502 -26.34 1.58 17.93
CA ALA A 502 -27.51 1.00 17.30
C ALA A 502 -27.10 -0.14 16.34
N ARG A 503 -27.86 -1.26 16.35
CA ARG A 503 -27.62 -2.38 15.44
C ARG A 503 -27.64 -1.91 13.98
N PRO A 504 -26.64 -2.28 13.18
CA PRO A 504 -26.64 -1.94 11.76
C PRO A 504 -27.80 -2.64 11.02
N GLY A 505 -28.35 -1.99 9.98
CA GLY A 505 -29.42 -2.54 9.13
C GLY A 505 -28.97 -3.76 8.29
N PRO A 506 -29.86 -4.40 7.52
CA PRO A 506 -29.53 -5.57 6.71
C PRO A 506 -28.43 -5.29 5.67
N TRP A 507 -27.68 -6.32 5.29
CA TRP A 507 -26.62 -6.24 4.30
C TRP A 507 -27.17 -5.83 2.93
N PRO A 508 -26.52 -4.93 2.19
CA PRO A 508 -26.86 -4.69 0.79
C PRO A 508 -26.62 -5.97 -0.03
N GLY A 509 -27.59 -6.34 -0.83
CA GLY A 509 -27.51 -7.52 -1.72
C GLY A 509 -26.28 -7.47 -2.66
N PRO A 510 -25.86 -8.62 -3.20
CA PRO A 510 -24.74 -8.70 -4.12
C PRO A 510 -25.00 -7.83 -5.37
N ARG A 511 -24.01 -7.02 -5.76
CA ARG A 511 -24.10 -6.22 -7.01
C ARG A 511 -24.12 -7.16 -8.20
N PRO A 512 -25.03 -6.96 -9.19
CA PRO A 512 -25.03 -7.76 -10.41
C PRO A 512 -23.70 -7.63 -11.16
N PRO A 513 -23.27 -8.67 -11.87
CA PRO A 513 -22.05 -8.61 -12.66
C PRO A 513 -22.16 -7.52 -13.73
N ARG A 514 -21.13 -6.69 -13.89
CA ARG A 514 -21.05 -5.71 -14.99
C ARG A 514 -21.05 -6.46 -16.32
N PRO A 515 -21.79 -5.99 -17.32
CA PRO A 515 -21.75 -6.56 -18.66
C PRO A 515 -20.32 -6.46 -19.23
N ARG A 516 -19.94 -7.43 -20.08
CA ARG A 516 -18.64 -7.55 -20.75
C ARG A 516 -18.41 -6.47 -21.77
#